data_789e0f0762d0fdcd65cee3c0137a3776
#
_entry.id   789e0f0762d0fdcd65cee3c0137a3776
#
_cell.length_a   1.000
_cell.length_b   1.000
_cell.length_c   1.000
_cell.angle_alpha   90.00
_cell.angle_beta   90.00
_cell.angle_gamma   90.00
#
_symmetry.space_group_name_H-M   'P 1'
#
loop_
_entity.id
_entity.type
_entity.pdbx_description
1 polymer ?
#
loop_
_entity_poly.entity_id
_entity_poly.type
_entity_poly.pdbx_seq_one_letter_code
_entity_poly.pdbx_strand_id
1 'polypeptide(L)'
;MAWPDTLPRRGLYLITPDRADSAALFAACEQVLAARPALLQYRNKSTDPALRLAQAHTLRALTRAAGVGLIINDDVALAEQVGADGVHLGRDDGDIAAARARLGEHAILGASCYDQLPLAHAAVAAGANYIAFGAVCPSTTKPNAVRAPLSLFADSAALGVPRVAIGGIT
;
A
#
# COMPACT_ATOMS: atom_id res chain seq x y z
N MET A 1 8.24 14.17 -4.81
CA MET A 1 8.62 13.86 -3.42
C MET A 1 9.47 12.61 -3.36
N ALA A 2 10.52 12.61 -2.56
CA ALA A 2 11.44 11.49 -2.51
C ALA A 2 10.87 10.32 -1.69
N TRP A 3 11.25 9.10 -2.05
CA TRP A 3 11.04 7.91 -1.24
C TRP A 3 11.89 8.03 0.04
N PRO A 4 11.37 7.64 1.23
CA PRO A 4 12.14 7.71 2.47
C PRO A 4 13.44 6.89 2.40
N ASP A 5 14.56 7.48 2.78
CA ASP A 5 15.87 6.81 2.78
C ASP A 5 15.95 5.66 3.80
N THR A 6 15.05 5.67 4.78
CA THR A 6 14.95 4.63 5.82
C THR A 6 14.27 3.35 5.35
N LEU A 7 13.62 3.36 4.19
CA LEU A 7 12.90 2.21 3.65
C LEU A 7 13.53 1.71 2.34
N PRO A 8 13.57 0.38 2.12
CA PRO A 8 14.13 -0.17 0.90
C PRO A 8 13.26 0.19 -0.31
N ARG A 9 13.88 0.59 -1.40
CA ARG A 9 13.20 0.90 -2.67
C ARG A 9 12.77 -0.34 -3.45
N ARG A 10 13.16 -1.53 -3.02
CA ARG A 10 12.88 -2.84 -3.64
C ARG A 10 12.62 -3.86 -2.55
N GLY A 11 11.77 -4.82 -2.83
CA GLY A 11 11.47 -5.91 -1.90
C GLY A 11 10.00 -6.34 -1.97
N LEU A 12 9.63 -7.15 -1.02
CA LEU A 12 8.25 -7.58 -0.88
C LEU A 12 7.39 -6.45 -0.31
N TYR A 13 6.22 -6.28 -0.89
CA TYR A 13 5.16 -5.43 -0.36
C TYR A 13 3.99 -6.35 0.01
N LEU A 14 3.79 -6.55 1.30
CA LEU A 14 2.80 -7.48 1.83
C LEU A 14 1.49 -6.75 2.10
N ILE A 15 0.36 -7.44 1.89
CA ILE A 15 -0.98 -6.94 2.18
C ILE A 15 -1.66 -7.91 3.13
N THR A 16 -2.24 -7.40 4.23
CA THR A 16 -2.99 -8.24 5.16
C THR A 16 -4.28 -8.74 4.53
N PRO A 17 -4.71 -9.98 4.81
CA PRO A 17 -6.04 -10.44 4.45
C PRO A 17 -7.09 -9.74 5.33
N ASP A 18 -8.34 -9.66 4.84
CA ASP A 18 -9.48 -9.27 5.65
C ASP A 18 -9.68 -10.30 6.77
N ARG A 19 -9.47 -9.91 8.03
CA ARG A 19 -9.55 -10.84 9.15
C ARG A 19 -10.12 -10.17 10.39
N ALA A 20 -11.19 -10.77 10.95
CA ALA A 20 -11.78 -10.32 12.20
C ALA A 20 -11.02 -10.79 13.44
N ASP A 21 -10.38 -11.98 13.37
CA ASP A 21 -9.52 -12.51 14.44
C ASP A 21 -8.19 -11.74 14.47
N SER A 22 -8.10 -10.81 15.40
CA SER A 22 -6.92 -9.95 15.58
C SER A 22 -5.70 -10.74 16.05
N ALA A 23 -5.87 -11.74 16.91
CA ALA A 23 -4.74 -12.53 17.40
C ALA A 23 -4.08 -13.32 16.26
N ALA A 24 -4.88 -13.98 15.43
CA ALA A 24 -4.39 -14.68 14.27
C ALA A 24 -3.78 -13.74 13.21
N LEU A 25 -4.30 -12.52 13.05
CA LEU A 25 -3.71 -11.50 12.18
C LEU A 25 -2.31 -11.10 12.68
N PHE A 26 -2.18 -10.79 13.95
CA PHE A 26 -0.91 -10.31 14.53
C PHE A 26 0.16 -11.40 14.51
N ALA A 27 -0.18 -12.64 14.89
CA ALA A 27 0.75 -13.77 14.83
C ALA A 27 1.28 -14.01 13.39
N ALA A 28 0.42 -13.91 12.38
CA ALA A 28 0.85 -14.02 10.99
C ALA A 28 1.76 -12.83 10.57
N CYS A 29 1.41 -11.61 11.00
CA CYS A 29 2.22 -10.42 10.69
C CYS A 29 3.61 -10.48 11.36
N GLU A 30 3.70 -10.90 12.61
CA GLU A 30 5.00 -11.09 13.30
C GLU A 30 5.92 -12.05 12.54
N GLN A 31 5.38 -13.17 12.07
CA GLN A 31 6.15 -14.14 11.28
C GLN A 31 6.70 -13.54 9.98
N VAL A 32 5.87 -12.82 9.21
CA VAL A 32 6.31 -12.27 7.93
C VAL A 32 7.20 -11.04 8.10
N LEU A 33 7.04 -10.26 9.17
CA LEU A 33 7.90 -9.11 9.48
C LEU A 33 9.35 -9.52 9.79
N ALA A 34 9.58 -10.75 10.25
CA ALA A 34 10.93 -11.30 10.42
C ALA A 34 11.73 -11.34 9.11
N ALA A 35 11.07 -11.48 7.96
CA ALA A 35 11.69 -11.42 6.63
C ALA A 35 11.98 -9.99 6.15
N ARG A 36 11.66 -8.97 6.94
CA ARG A 36 11.86 -7.53 6.64
C ARG A 36 11.34 -7.13 5.24
N PRO A 37 10.03 -7.27 4.97
CA PRO A 37 9.46 -6.76 3.73
C PRO A 37 9.69 -5.25 3.61
N ALA A 38 9.62 -4.72 2.40
CA ALA A 38 9.76 -3.27 2.18
C ALA A 38 8.61 -2.48 2.82
N LEU A 39 7.39 -2.99 2.69
CA LEU A 39 6.17 -2.40 3.24
C LEU A 39 5.21 -3.50 3.71
N LEU A 40 4.39 -3.17 4.70
CA LEU A 40 3.18 -3.92 5.06
C LEU A 40 1.97 -3.00 4.86
N GLN A 41 1.00 -3.42 4.05
CA GLN A 41 -0.28 -2.73 3.91
C GLN A 41 -1.33 -3.40 4.80
N TYR A 42 -1.90 -2.62 5.70
CA TYR A 42 -3.09 -3.03 6.43
C TYR A 42 -4.32 -2.79 5.57
N ARG A 43 -4.98 -3.86 5.20
CA ARG A 43 -6.26 -3.85 4.49
C ARG A 43 -7.26 -4.66 5.30
N ASN A 44 -8.37 -4.04 5.67
CA ASN A 44 -9.50 -4.69 6.30
C ASN A 44 -10.79 -3.98 5.86
N LYS A 45 -11.69 -4.71 5.23
CA LYS A 45 -12.99 -4.19 4.74
C LYS A 45 -14.12 -4.33 5.75
N SER A 46 -13.79 -4.65 7.02
CA SER A 46 -14.78 -4.62 8.11
C SER A 46 -15.43 -3.24 8.21
N THR A 47 -16.74 -3.24 8.46
CA THR A 47 -17.49 -2.02 8.78
C THR A 47 -17.37 -1.59 10.23
N ASP A 48 -16.67 -2.37 11.08
CA ASP A 48 -16.38 -2.03 12.47
C ASP A 48 -15.15 -1.12 12.58
N PRO A 49 -15.32 0.18 12.86
CA PRO A 49 -14.22 1.11 12.94
C PRO A 49 -13.35 0.88 14.19
N ALA A 50 -13.92 0.34 15.28
CA ALA A 50 -13.16 0.06 16.50
C ALA A 50 -12.19 -1.10 16.28
N LEU A 51 -12.64 -2.17 15.59
CA LEU A 51 -11.79 -3.28 15.19
C LEU A 51 -10.65 -2.80 14.28
N ARG A 52 -10.97 -2.00 13.26
CA ARG A 52 -9.97 -1.48 12.31
C ARG A 52 -8.92 -0.62 13.01
N LEU A 53 -9.36 0.26 13.92
CA LEU A 53 -8.45 1.11 14.68
C LEU A 53 -7.54 0.29 15.60
N ALA A 54 -8.09 -0.66 16.35
CA ALA A 54 -7.31 -1.51 17.25
C ALA A 54 -6.26 -2.34 16.50
N GLN A 55 -6.65 -2.94 15.36
CA GLN A 55 -5.73 -3.71 14.53
C GLN A 55 -4.62 -2.82 13.93
N ALA A 56 -4.97 -1.66 13.39
CA ALA A 56 -4.01 -0.74 12.79
C ALA A 56 -2.99 -0.23 13.82
N HIS A 57 -3.43 0.09 15.04
CA HIS A 57 -2.55 0.49 16.15
C HIS A 57 -1.53 -0.60 16.51
N THR A 58 -1.98 -1.84 16.66
CA THR A 58 -1.08 -2.96 16.96
C THR A 58 -0.10 -3.20 15.83
N LEU A 59 -0.58 -3.21 14.57
CA LEU A 59 0.29 -3.37 13.41
C LEU A 59 1.31 -2.23 13.29
N ARG A 60 0.94 -1.00 13.65
CA ARG A 60 1.89 0.12 13.71
C ARG A 60 3.04 -0.15 14.67
N ALA A 61 2.73 -0.67 15.86
CA ALA A 61 3.77 -1.03 16.83
C ALA A 61 4.70 -2.15 16.31
N LEU A 62 4.12 -3.21 15.73
CA LEU A 62 4.86 -4.35 15.17
C LEU A 62 5.77 -3.94 14.01
N THR A 63 5.25 -3.17 13.06
CA THR A 63 6.02 -2.72 11.90
C THR A 63 7.15 -1.78 12.28
N ARG A 64 6.90 -0.87 13.23
CA ARG A 64 7.92 0.02 13.78
C ARG A 64 9.06 -0.74 14.45
N ALA A 65 8.74 -1.74 15.26
CA ALA A 65 9.74 -2.60 15.92
C ALA A 65 10.59 -3.39 14.89
N ALA A 66 9.97 -3.78 13.75
CA ALA A 66 10.66 -4.50 12.67
C ALA A 66 11.42 -3.57 11.68
N GLY A 67 11.26 -2.25 11.76
CA GLY A 67 11.82 -1.30 10.80
C GLY A 67 11.15 -1.38 9.42
N VAL A 68 9.85 -1.73 9.36
CA VAL A 68 9.03 -1.88 8.15
C VAL A 68 8.01 -0.75 8.09
N GLY A 69 7.77 -0.18 6.92
CA GLY A 69 6.75 0.86 6.74
C GLY A 69 5.34 0.28 6.77
N LEU A 70 4.43 0.90 7.56
CA LEU A 70 3.01 0.58 7.57
C LEU A 70 2.24 1.50 6.63
N ILE A 71 1.52 0.91 5.69
CA ILE A 71 0.61 1.60 4.77
C ILE A 71 -0.84 1.22 5.11
N ILE A 72 -1.73 2.19 5.22
CA ILE A 72 -3.16 1.95 5.38
C ILE A 72 -3.82 1.94 4.00
N ASN A 73 -4.70 0.95 3.76
CA ASN A 73 -5.46 0.89 2.51
C ASN A 73 -6.70 1.80 2.58
N ASP A 74 -6.86 2.68 1.60
CA ASP A 74 -8.03 3.54 1.31
C ASP A 74 -8.38 4.60 2.38
N ASP A 75 -7.96 4.46 3.63
CA ASP A 75 -8.43 5.26 4.76
C ASP A 75 -7.37 6.26 5.26
N VAL A 76 -7.40 7.47 4.72
CA VAL A 76 -6.49 8.57 5.11
C VAL A 76 -6.67 8.98 6.58
N ALA A 77 -7.92 8.93 7.08
CA ALA A 77 -8.21 9.30 8.47
C ALA A 77 -7.62 8.28 9.46
N LEU A 78 -7.76 6.99 9.15
CA LEU A 78 -7.15 5.94 9.96
C LEU A 78 -5.61 6.03 9.92
N ALA A 79 -5.03 6.30 8.73
CA ALA A 79 -3.58 6.45 8.60
C ALA A 79 -3.05 7.59 9.50
N GLU A 80 -3.72 8.74 9.50
CA GLU A 80 -3.39 9.86 10.37
C GLU A 80 -3.54 9.48 11.86
N GLN A 81 -4.67 8.88 12.21
CA GLN A 81 -5.00 8.54 13.61
C GLN A 81 -4.00 7.59 14.25
N VAL A 82 -3.50 6.59 13.50
CA VAL A 82 -2.52 5.63 14.03
C VAL A 82 -1.07 6.05 13.79
N GLY A 83 -0.83 7.16 13.09
CA GLY A 83 0.49 7.60 12.71
C GLY A 83 1.19 6.61 11.80
N ALA A 84 0.46 6.04 10.82
CA ALA A 84 1.03 5.16 9.81
C ALA A 84 2.06 5.90 8.95
N ASP A 85 2.95 5.14 8.28
CA ASP A 85 3.95 5.76 7.40
C ASP A 85 3.30 6.29 6.10
N GLY A 86 2.07 5.86 5.78
CA GLY A 86 1.34 6.38 4.64
C GLY A 86 0.03 5.66 4.33
N VAL A 87 -0.47 5.93 3.13
CA VAL A 87 -1.74 5.39 2.63
C VAL A 87 -1.60 4.93 1.18
N HIS A 88 -2.35 3.90 0.81
CA HIS A 88 -2.52 3.46 -0.57
C HIS A 88 -3.95 3.71 -1.03
N LEU A 89 -4.14 4.43 -2.12
CA LEU A 89 -5.44 4.82 -2.64
C LEU A 89 -5.72 4.16 -4.00
N GLY A 90 -6.91 3.62 -4.15
CA GLY A 90 -7.49 3.23 -5.43
C GLY A 90 -8.13 4.42 -6.13
N ARG A 91 -8.73 4.16 -7.30
CA ARG A 91 -9.35 5.19 -8.14
C ARG A 91 -10.48 5.95 -7.43
N ASP A 92 -11.26 5.24 -6.63
CA ASP A 92 -12.49 5.75 -6.01
C ASP A 92 -12.33 6.02 -4.51
N ASP A 93 -11.11 5.84 -3.98
CA ASP A 93 -10.85 5.87 -2.53
C ASP A 93 -10.31 7.23 -2.04
N GLY A 94 -10.17 8.21 -2.94
CA GLY A 94 -9.78 9.57 -2.58
C GLY A 94 -8.72 10.16 -3.52
N ASP A 95 -8.41 11.42 -3.26
CA ASP A 95 -7.48 12.20 -4.05
C ASP A 95 -6.08 12.23 -3.40
N ILE A 96 -5.03 11.96 -4.20
CA ILE A 96 -3.64 11.90 -3.74
C ILE A 96 -3.16 13.27 -3.22
N ALA A 97 -3.57 14.37 -3.87
CA ALA A 97 -3.15 15.70 -3.45
C ALA A 97 -3.82 16.09 -2.12
N ALA A 98 -5.10 15.73 -1.92
CA ALA A 98 -5.80 15.91 -0.66
C ALA A 98 -5.18 15.06 0.47
N ALA A 99 -4.84 13.80 0.20
CA ALA A 99 -4.13 12.95 1.14
C ALA A 99 -2.75 13.53 1.51
N ARG A 100 -2.02 14.08 0.54
CA ARG A 100 -0.75 14.76 0.74
C ARG A 100 -0.91 15.98 1.65
N ALA A 101 -1.91 16.83 1.39
CA ALA A 101 -2.18 18.01 2.20
C ALA A 101 -2.50 17.65 3.66
N ARG A 102 -3.19 16.52 3.87
CA ARG A 102 -3.60 16.05 5.20
C ARG A 102 -2.49 15.36 5.98
N LEU A 103 -1.76 14.43 5.33
CA LEU A 103 -0.75 13.60 5.99
C LEU A 103 0.65 14.24 6.02
N GLY A 104 0.84 15.34 5.28
CA GLY A 104 2.10 16.06 5.24
C GLY A 104 3.13 15.47 4.26
N GLU A 105 4.29 16.13 4.17
CA GLU A 105 5.30 15.87 3.14
C GLU A 105 6.03 14.52 3.32
N HIS A 106 6.09 14.01 4.53
CA HIS A 106 6.82 12.78 4.86
C HIS A 106 6.00 11.50 4.66
N ALA A 107 4.67 11.62 4.50
CA ALA A 107 3.81 10.46 4.30
C ALA A 107 4.09 9.76 2.97
N ILE A 108 4.05 8.43 2.98
CA ILE A 108 4.20 7.59 1.79
C ILE A 108 2.83 7.44 1.13
N LEU A 109 2.64 8.02 -0.05
CA LEU A 109 1.40 7.89 -0.80
C LEU A 109 1.58 6.94 -1.96
N GLY A 110 0.74 5.92 -2.02
CA GLY A 110 0.67 4.98 -3.12
C GLY A 110 -0.61 5.08 -3.90
N ALA A 111 -0.55 4.79 -5.19
CA ALA A 111 -1.71 4.80 -6.06
C ALA A 111 -1.84 3.52 -6.88
N SER A 112 -3.07 2.97 -6.93
CA SER A 112 -3.44 1.92 -7.87
C SER A 112 -3.62 2.50 -9.27
N CYS A 113 -2.83 2.03 -10.23
CA CYS A 113 -2.88 2.47 -11.63
C CYS A 113 -3.42 1.39 -12.57
N TYR A 114 -3.79 0.22 -12.04
CA TYR A 114 -4.36 -0.91 -12.79
C TYR A 114 -3.48 -1.29 -13.99
N ASP A 115 -3.98 -1.15 -15.20
CA ASP A 115 -3.29 -1.37 -16.47
C ASP A 115 -3.05 -0.04 -17.24
N GLN A 116 -3.14 1.12 -16.57
CA GLN A 116 -3.23 2.42 -17.22
C GLN A 116 -2.05 3.33 -16.87
N LEU A 117 -1.18 3.54 -17.84
CA LEU A 117 -0.04 4.48 -17.72
C LEU A 117 -0.48 5.94 -17.47
N PRO A 118 -1.58 6.47 -18.05
CA PRO A 118 -2.05 7.81 -17.73
C PRO A 118 -2.39 8.02 -16.25
N LEU A 119 -2.94 7.01 -15.56
CA LEU A 119 -3.19 7.07 -14.12
C LEU A 119 -1.89 7.18 -13.32
N ALA A 120 -0.84 6.48 -13.75
CA ALA A 120 0.47 6.56 -13.11
C ALA A 120 1.07 7.97 -13.24
N HIS A 121 0.98 8.58 -14.42
CA HIS A 121 1.42 9.98 -14.62
C HIS A 121 0.64 10.95 -13.73
N ALA A 122 -0.68 10.84 -13.71
CA ALA A 122 -1.54 11.70 -12.89
C ALA A 122 -1.24 11.53 -11.40
N ALA A 123 -1.10 10.30 -10.90
CA ALA A 123 -0.79 10.03 -9.51
C ALA A 123 0.56 10.62 -9.07
N VAL A 124 1.61 10.46 -9.89
CA VAL A 124 2.93 11.02 -9.58
C VAL A 124 2.89 12.55 -9.62
N ALA A 125 2.20 13.15 -10.60
CA ALA A 125 2.01 14.60 -10.66
C ALA A 125 1.25 15.13 -9.42
N ALA A 126 0.30 14.36 -8.87
CA ALA A 126 -0.42 14.66 -7.65
C ALA A 126 0.36 14.41 -6.35
N GLY A 127 1.57 13.84 -6.44
CA GLY A 127 2.47 13.64 -5.30
C GLY A 127 2.54 12.22 -4.75
N ALA A 128 2.15 11.19 -5.52
CA ALA A 128 2.36 9.80 -5.14
C ALA A 128 3.87 9.46 -5.08
N ASN A 129 4.26 8.71 -4.05
CA ASN A 129 5.62 8.23 -3.86
C ASN A 129 5.88 6.90 -4.57
N TYR A 130 4.85 6.12 -4.85
CA TYR A 130 4.91 4.90 -5.63
C TYR A 130 3.60 4.63 -6.35
N ILE A 131 3.67 3.82 -7.39
CA ILE A 131 2.54 3.40 -8.21
C ILE A 131 2.45 1.89 -8.26
N ALA A 132 1.21 1.35 -8.36
CA ALA A 132 0.98 -0.08 -8.43
C ALA A 132 0.22 -0.46 -9.71
N PHE A 133 0.76 -1.41 -10.47
CA PHE A 133 0.12 -2.01 -11.64
C PHE A 133 -0.33 -3.44 -11.34
N GLY A 134 -1.50 -3.81 -11.77
CA GLY A 134 -2.10 -5.13 -11.58
C GLY A 134 -3.46 -5.29 -12.24
N ALA A 135 -3.91 -6.53 -12.39
CA ALA A 135 -3.24 -7.74 -11.94
C ALA A 135 -2.17 -8.20 -12.96
N VAL A 136 -0.95 -8.51 -12.49
CA VAL A 136 0.12 -8.98 -13.38
C VAL A 136 0.05 -10.47 -13.67
N CYS A 137 -0.51 -11.26 -12.74
CA CYS A 137 -0.76 -12.69 -12.90
C CYS A 137 -2.26 -13.01 -12.75
N PRO A 138 -2.74 -14.15 -13.26
CA PRO A 138 -4.11 -14.60 -12.98
C PRO A 138 -4.35 -14.69 -11.48
N SER A 139 -5.51 -14.23 -11.02
CA SER A 139 -5.86 -14.25 -9.60
C SER A 139 -7.19 -14.94 -9.38
N THR A 140 -7.23 -15.87 -8.43
CA THR A 140 -8.47 -16.52 -8.00
C THR A 140 -9.36 -15.59 -7.19
N THR A 141 -8.76 -14.58 -6.52
CA THR A 141 -9.48 -13.59 -5.69
C THR A 141 -10.29 -12.60 -6.53
N LYS A 142 -9.79 -12.25 -7.72
CA LYS A 142 -10.48 -11.35 -8.67
C LYS A 142 -10.32 -11.90 -10.09
N PRO A 143 -11.09 -12.94 -10.49
CA PRO A 143 -10.89 -13.62 -11.77
C PRO A 143 -11.13 -12.71 -12.98
N ASN A 144 -11.93 -11.67 -12.83
CA ASN A 144 -12.24 -10.68 -13.88
C ASN A 144 -11.35 -9.42 -13.82
N ALA A 145 -10.27 -9.43 -13.04
CA ALA A 145 -9.37 -8.29 -13.00
C ALA A 145 -8.68 -8.10 -14.37
N VAL A 146 -8.67 -6.87 -14.85
CA VAL A 146 -7.92 -6.52 -16.06
C VAL A 146 -6.44 -6.85 -15.87
N ARG A 147 -5.82 -7.44 -16.90
CA ARG A 147 -4.40 -7.82 -16.90
C ARG A 147 -3.52 -6.63 -17.23
N ALA A 148 -2.65 -6.27 -16.29
CA ALA A 148 -1.62 -5.27 -16.53
C ALA A 148 -0.43 -5.89 -17.27
N PRO A 149 -0.09 -5.43 -18.49
CA PRO A 149 1.08 -5.94 -19.21
C PRO A 149 2.37 -5.50 -18.50
N LEU A 150 3.38 -6.36 -18.50
CA LEU A 150 4.66 -6.07 -17.86
C LEU A 150 5.42 -4.91 -18.53
N SER A 151 5.11 -4.56 -19.77
CA SER A 151 5.67 -3.39 -20.45
C SER A 151 5.43 -2.09 -19.68
N LEU A 152 4.32 -1.97 -18.94
CA LEU A 152 4.01 -0.79 -18.11
C LEU A 152 5.13 -0.43 -17.13
N PHE A 153 5.86 -1.43 -16.65
CA PHE A 153 6.99 -1.18 -15.74
C PHE A 153 8.18 -0.52 -16.43
N ALA A 154 8.42 -0.83 -17.70
CA ALA A 154 9.41 -0.15 -18.52
C ALA A 154 8.91 1.24 -18.95
N ASP A 155 7.66 1.32 -19.43
CA ASP A 155 7.04 2.55 -19.95
C ASP A 155 6.92 3.64 -18.88
N SER A 156 6.73 3.25 -17.60
CA SER A 156 6.67 4.16 -16.45
C SER A 156 8.02 4.47 -15.81
N ALA A 157 9.13 3.96 -16.34
CA ALA A 157 10.46 4.12 -15.72
C ALA A 157 10.87 5.59 -15.53
N ALA A 158 10.52 6.45 -16.49
CA ALA A 158 10.83 7.88 -16.46
C ALA A 158 10.12 8.64 -15.32
N LEU A 159 9.09 8.08 -14.70
CA LEU A 159 8.40 8.69 -13.55
C LEU A 159 9.27 8.75 -12.29
N GLY A 160 10.36 7.96 -12.21
CA GLY A 160 11.34 8.04 -11.14
C GLY A 160 10.89 7.53 -9.77
N VAL A 161 9.66 6.98 -9.67
CA VAL A 161 9.11 6.42 -8.43
C VAL A 161 9.15 4.88 -8.44
N PRO A 162 9.17 4.22 -7.26
CA PRO A 162 8.99 2.78 -7.15
C PRO A 162 7.70 2.30 -7.84
N ARG A 163 7.78 1.14 -8.48
CA ARG A 163 6.67 0.50 -9.20
C ARG A 163 6.39 -0.85 -8.57
N VAL A 164 5.14 -1.06 -8.18
CA VAL A 164 4.68 -2.28 -7.51
C VAL A 164 3.91 -3.14 -8.51
N ALA A 165 4.32 -4.39 -8.65
CA ALA A 165 3.55 -5.42 -9.33
C ALA A 165 2.62 -6.09 -8.32
N ILE A 166 1.32 -6.18 -8.64
CA ILE A 166 0.32 -6.79 -7.76
C ILE A 166 -0.65 -7.69 -8.54
N GLY A 167 -1.26 -8.62 -7.84
CA GLY A 167 -2.30 -9.52 -8.35
C GLY A 167 -1.75 -10.85 -8.87
N GLY A 168 -2.13 -11.93 -8.18
CA GLY A 168 -1.79 -13.30 -8.52
C GLY A 168 -0.31 -13.69 -8.34
N ILE A 169 0.45 -12.92 -7.59
CA ILE A 169 1.84 -13.26 -7.23
C ILE A 169 1.79 -14.22 -6.05
N THR A 170 2.35 -15.42 -6.20
CA THR A 170 2.41 -16.52 -5.22
C THR A 170 3.85 -16.96 -5.03
#